data_27e5808f4c657628e9aaded7ddca2cbe
#
_entry.id   27e5808f4c657628e9aaded7ddca2cbe
#
_cell.length_a   1.000
_cell.length_b   1.000
_cell.length_c   1.000
_cell.angle_alpha   90.00
_cell.angle_beta   90.00
_cell.angle_gamma   90.00
#
_symmetry.space_group_name_H-M   'P 1'
#
loop_
_entity.id
_entity.type
_entity.pdbx_description
1 polymer ?
#
loop_
_entity_poly.entity_id
_entity_poly.type
_entity_poly.pdbx_seq_one_letter_code
_entity_poly.pdbx_strand_id
1 'polypeptide(L)'
;MVGFVVRGPGFWTAIDQTMSFATYTGKSQIIEKHNDDVVICGAYRSPLTRARKGGLAQCTPEEMLGNVLKGLIAKTGVDPKLIEDVSVGNVLPPGGGATGARQAALWAGIPNTAAVNTVNRQCSSGLASVTQIANEIITGQIDLGIG
;
A
#
# COMPACT_ATOMS: atom_id res chain seq x y z
N MET A 1 0.48 9.07 3.61
CA MET A 1 1.50 8.62 2.65
C MET A 1 0.99 7.33 2.07
N VAL A 2 1.10 7.17 0.78
CA VAL A 2 0.67 5.97 0.06
C VAL A 2 1.90 5.39 -0.61
N GLY A 3 2.16 4.11 -0.43
CA GLY A 3 3.33 3.42 -0.97
C GLY A 3 2.95 2.30 -1.93
N PHE A 4 3.74 2.14 -2.96
CA PHE A 4 3.67 1.02 -3.91
C PHE A 4 4.61 -0.07 -3.46
N VAL A 5 4.12 -1.27 -3.27
CA VAL A 5 4.89 -2.41 -2.76
C VAL A 5 4.83 -3.54 -3.77
N VAL A 6 5.97 -4.04 -4.19
CA VAL A 6 6.09 -5.14 -5.16
C VAL A 6 7.14 -6.15 -4.72
N ARG A 7 7.06 -7.36 -5.27
CA ARG A 7 8.08 -8.38 -5.13
C ARG A 7 9.23 -8.14 -6.13
N GLY A 8 10.47 -8.32 -5.68
CA GLY A 8 11.64 -8.24 -6.55
C GLY A 8 11.69 -9.38 -7.59
N PRO A 9 12.45 -9.25 -8.69
CA PRO A 9 12.37 -10.09 -9.90
C PRO A 9 12.93 -11.52 -9.78
N GLY A 10 13.23 -12.04 -8.60
CA GLY A 10 13.88 -13.35 -8.42
C GLY A 10 12.98 -14.54 -8.08
N PHE A 11 11.68 -14.35 -7.96
CA PHE A 11 10.81 -15.34 -7.31
C PHE A 11 10.39 -16.56 -8.17
N TRP A 12 10.51 -16.53 -9.48
CA TRP A 12 9.92 -17.56 -10.34
C TRP A 12 10.78 -18.79 -10.61
N THR A 13 11.98 -18.93 -10.05
CA THR A 13 12.93 -19.97 -10.46
C THR A 13 13.24 -21.05 -9.44
N ALA A 14 12.69 -21.05 -8.22
CA ALA A 14 12.96 -22.13 -7.28
C ALA A 14 11.84 -22.29 -6.24
N ILE A 15 10.89 -23.18 -6.52
CA ILE A 15 10.21 -23.88 -5.42
C ILE A 15 11.19 -24.95 -4.93
N ASP A 16 12.18 -24.57 -4.17
CA ASP A 16 12.92 -25.50 -3.33
C ASP A 16 12.22 -25.53 -1.97
N GLN A 17 11.59 -26.67 -1.66
CA GLN A 17 10.76 -26.91 -0.49
C GLN A 17 11.56 -27.08 0.81
N THR A 18 12.69 -26.47 0.95
CA THR A 18 13.32 -26.31 2.25
C THR A 18 12.95 -24.93 2.79
N MET A 19 11.85 -24.83 3.52
CA MET A 19 11.61 -23.71 4.42
C MET A 19 12.74 -23.68 5.45
N SER A 20 13.85 -23.09 5.08
CA SER A 20 14.82 -22.59 6.04
C SER A 20 14.15 -21.41 6.73
N PHE A 21 13.70 -21.62 7.96
CA PHE A 21 13.44 -20.50 8.85
C PHE A 21 14.79 -19.80 9.05
N ALA A 22 15.09 -18.84 8.17
CA ALA A 22 16.24 -17.98 8.35
C ALA A 22 16.09 -17.32 9.72
N THR A 23 17.00 -17.64 10.61
CA THR A 23 17.06 -17.01 11.93
C THR A 23 17.53 -15.59 11.70
N TYR A 24 16.58 -14.72 11.46
CA TYR A 24 16.84 -13.30 11.28
C TYR A 24 17.36 -12.72 12.59
N THR A 25 18.64 -12.47 12.65
CA THR A 25 19.27 -11.85 13.80
C THR A 25 19.66 -10.40 13.50
N GLY A 26 18.73 -9.50 13.75
CA GLY A 26 19.06 -8.09 13.95
C GLY A 26 19.57 -7.34 12.71
N LYS A 27 20.72 -6.70 12.83
CA LYS A 27 21.22 -5.70 11.90
C LYS A 27 21.58 -6.23 10.51
N SER A 28 22.03 -7.47 10.39
CA SER A 28 22.37 -8.10 9.09
C SER A 28 21.16 -8.22 8.18
N GLN A 29 20.00 -8.55 8.72
CA GLN A 29 18.75 -8.67 8.00
C GLN A 29 18.33 -7.36 7.29
N ILE A 30 18.67 -6.20 7.87
CA ILE A 30 18.32 -4.89 7.30
C ILE A 30 19.31 -4.50 6.20
N ILE A 31 20.53 -5.00 6.25
CA ILE A 31 21.65 -4.58 5.38
C ILE A 31 21.79 -5.52 4.18
N GLU A 32 21.59 -6.81 4.36
CA GLU A 32 21.65 -7.79 3.29
C GLU A 32 20.46 -7.62 2.33
N LYS A 33 20.74 -7.58 1.03
CA LYS A 33 19.73 -7.45 -0.01
C LYS A 33 19.58 -8.78 -0.75
N HIS A 34 18.33 -9.20 -0.91
CA HIS A 34 17.98 -10.41 -1.61
C HIS A 34 17.12 -10.09 -2.83
N ASN A 35 17.16 -10.92 -3.86
CA ASN A 35 16.39 -10.71 -5.09
C ASN A 35 14.87 -10.85 -4.90
N ASP A 36 14.45 -11.47 -3.79
CA ASP A 36 13.07 -11.67 -3.40
C ASP A 36 12.58 -10.67 -2.33
N ASP A 37 13.40 -9.67 -2.00
CA ASP A 37 12.99 -8.60 -1.09
C ASP A 37 11.74 -7.89 -1.60
N VAL A 38 10.81 -7.61 -0.70
CA VAL A 38 9.66 -6.75 -0.97
C VAL A 38 10.11 -5.30 -0.92
N VAL A 39 9.84 -4.55 -1.98
CA VAL A 39 10.33 -3.19 -2.15
C VAL A 39 9.22 -2.17 -2.30
N ILE A 40 9.46 -0.95 -1.82
CA ILE A 40 8.56 0.19 -2.01
C ILE A 40 9.02 0.95 -3.27
N CYS A 41 8.25 0.87 -4.35
CA CYS A 41 8.57 1.51 -5.63
C CYS A 41 8.12 2.97 -5.73
N GLY A 42 7.23 3.40 -4.88
CA GLY A 42 6.76 4.79 -4.86
C GLY A 42 6.15 5.14 -3.51
N ALA A 43 6.37 6.36 -3.06
CA ALA A 43 5.81 6.88 -1.82
C ALA A 43 5.42 8.35 -2.00
N TYR A 44 4.13 8.62 -1.99
CA TYR A 44 3.58 9.96 -2.22
C TYR A 44 2.58 10.33 -1.13
N ARG A 45 2.32 11.62 -1.01
CA ARG A 45 1.33 12.14 -0.06
C ARG A 45 0.67 13.40 -0.60
N SER A 46 -0.52 13.71 -0.10
CA SER A 46 -1.13 15.02 -0.26
C SER A 46 -0.34 16.09 0.51
N PRO A 47 -0.45 17.38 0.14
CA PRO A 47 0.09 18.45 0.96
C PRO A 47 -0.57 18.47 2.35
N LEU A 48 0.15 18.94 3.35
CA LEU A 48 -0.40 19.28 4.65
C LEU A 48 -0.84 20.74 4.63
N THR A 49 -2.10 20.98 5.00
CA THR A 49 -2.64 22.32 5.04
C THR A 49 -3.29 22.62 6.39
N ARG A 50 -3.48 23.91 6.69
CA ARG A 50 -4.14 24.32 7.93
C ARG A 50 -5.57 23.78 7.98
N ALA A 51 -5.92 23.08 9.05
CA ALA A 51 -7.26 22.56 9.25
C ALA A 51 -8.31 23.68 9.19
N ARG A 52 -9.44 23.40 8.56
CA ARG A 52 -10.61 24.30 8.40
C ARG A 52 -10.38 25.59 7.60
N LYS A 53 -9.13 25.94 7.27
CA LYS A 53 -8.78 27.20 6.59
C LYS A 53 -7.79 27.04 5.43
N GLY A 54 -7.15 25.87 5.30
CA GLY A 54 -6.20 25.60 4.22
C GLY A 54 -6.88 25.11 2.94
N GLY A 55 -6.10 24.91 1.88
CA GLY A 55 -6.59 24.51 0.57
C GLY A 55 -7.35 23.18 0.52
N LEU A 56 -7.13 22.30 1.51
CA LEU A 56 -7.84 21.02 1.62
C LEU A 56 -9.04 21.05 2.59
N ALA A 57 -9.41 22.23 3.11
CA ALA A 57 -10.45 22.35 4.14
C ALA A 57 -11.85 21.88 3.69
N GLN A 58 -12.11 21.89 2.39
CA GLN A 58 -13.38 21.48 1.78
C GLN A 58 -13.28 20.09 1.10
N CYS A 59 -12.10 19.48 1.06
CA CYS A 59 -11.92 18.17 0.46
C CYS A 59 -12.38 17.06 1.42
N THR A 60 -13.10 16.09 0.90
CA THR A 60 -13.46 14.89 1.65
C THR A 60 -12.26 13.94 1.75
N PRO A 61 -12.24 13.02 2.73
CA PRO A 61 -11.18 12.00 2.81
C PRO A 61 -11.07 11.17 1.53
N GLU A 62 -12.20 10.84 0.90
CA GLU A 62 -12.26 10.07 -0.33
C GLU A 62 -11.62 10.81 -1.51
N GLU A 63 -11.89 12.11 -1.64
CA GLU A 63 -11.26 12.96 -2.65
C GLU A 63 -9.75 13.06 -2.45
N MET A 64 -9.32 13.24 -1.20
CA MET A 64 -7.88 13.28 -0.88
C MET A 64 -7.19 11.95 -1.23
N LEU A 65 -7.78 10.83 -0.82
CA LEU A 65 -7.25 9.51 -1.11
C LEU A 65 -7.21 9.23 -2.61
N GLY A 66 -8.32 9.45 -3.32
CA GLY A 66 -8.41 9.20 -4.76
C GLY A 66 -7.43 10.04 -5.57
N ASN A 67 -7.19 11.30 -5.20
CA ASN A 67 -6.19 12.14 -5.86
C ASN A 67 -4.76 11.66 -5.59
N VAL A 68 -4.45 11.19 -4.39
CA VAL A 68 -3.12 10.62 -4.08
C VAL A 68 -2.90 9.33 -4.86
N LEU A 69 -3.91 8.45 -4.94
CA LEU A 69 -3.85 7.22 -5.73
C LEU A 69 -3.64 7.51 -7.23
N LYS A 70 -4.40 8.44 -7.79
CA LYS A 70 -4.19 8.90 -9.20
C LYS A 70 -2.78 9.44 -9.42
N GLY A 71 -2.30 10.26 -8.49
CA GLY A 71 -0.96 10.82 -8.54
C GLY A 71 0.12 9.74 -8.46
N LEU A 72 -0.05 8.75 -7.59
CA LEU A 72 0.86 7.61 -7.46
C LEU A 72 0.94 6.80 -8.77
N ILE A 73 -0.21 6.41 -9.33
CA ILE A 73 -0.31 5.67 -10.59
C ILE A 73 0.35 6.45 -11.73
N ALA A 74 0.01 7.74 -11.86
CA ALA A 74 0.58 8.59 -12.92
C ALA A 74 2.10 8.78 -12.79
N LYS A 75 2.62 8.86 -11.57
CA LYS A 75 4.06 9.08 -11.31
C LYS A 75 4.89 7.81 -11.45
N THR A 76 4.33 6.66 -11.09
CA THR A 76 5.02 5.38 -11.21
C THR A 76 4.89 4.78 -12.62
N GLY A 77 3.87 5.17 -13.38
CA GLY A 77 3.58 4.61 -14.71
C GLY A 77 3.08 3.17 -14.66
N VAL A 78 2.69 2.68 -13.49
CA VAL A 78 2.19 1.31 -13.35
C VAL A 78 0.82 1.17 -14.03
N ASP A 79 0.59 0.03 -14.69
CA ASP A 79 -0.75 -0.30 -15.16
C ASP A 79 -1.66 -0.58 -13.95
N PRO A 80 -2.74 0.17 -13.76
CA PRO A 80 -3.67 -0.06 -12.66
C PRO A 80 -4.25 -1.48 -12.59
N LYS A 81 -4.29 -2.19 -13.72
CA LYS A 81 -4.77 -3.57 -13.79
C LYS A 81 -3.90 -4.57 -13.05
N LEU A 82 -2.65 -4.20 -12.77
CA LEU A 82 -1.72 -5.03 -12.01
C LEU A 82 -1.88 -4.88 -10.50
N ILE A 83 -2.67 -3.91 -10.04
CA ILE A 83 -2.92 -3.71 -8.62
C ILE A 83 -3.93 -4.74 -8.15
N GLU A 84 -3.54 -5.56 -7.17
CA GLU A 84 -4.34 -6.69 -6.68
C GLU A 84 -5.00 -6.37 -5.34
N ASP A 85 -4.34 -5.57 -4.48
CA ASP A 85 -4.92 -5.14 -3.20
C ASP A 85 -4.54 -3.70 -2.85
N VAL A 86 -5.43 -3.05 -2.11
CA VAL A 86 -5.25 -1.70 -1.55
C VAL A 86 -5.62 -1.71 -0.07
N SER A 87 -4.66 -1.51 0.80
CA SER A 87 -4.88 -1.38 2.24
C SER A 87 -4.78 0.08 2.66
N VAL A 88 -5.83 0.62 3.30
CA VAL A 88 -5.90 2.03 3.68
C VAL A 88 -5.90 2.19 5.18
N GLY A 89 -4.85 2.84 5.70
CA GLY A 89 -4.78 3.22 7.11
C GLY A 89 -5.76 4.34 7.43
N ASN A 90 -6.71 4.09 8.35
CA ASN A 90 -7.77 5.04 8.66
C ASN A 90 -8.15 4.99 10.15
N VAL A 91 -8.44 6.14 10.78
CA VAL A 91 -8.71 6.22 12.21
C VAL A 91 -10.07 6.83 12.51
N LEU A 92 -10.39 7.97 11.92
CA LEU A 92 -11.53 8.80 12.32
C LEU A 92 -12.87 8.46 11.68
N PRO A 93 -12.95 8.01 10.42
CA PRO A 93 -14.23 7.74 9.78
C PRO A 93 -15.03 6.65 10.49
N PRO A 94 -16.35 6.84 10.64
CA PRO A 94 -17.24 5.82 11.20
C PRO A 94 -17.14 4.52 10.39
N GLY A 95 -17.20 3.37 11.07
CA GLY A 95 -17.12 2.06 10.42
C GLY A 95 -15.79 1.79 9.69
N GLY A 96 -14.72 2.52 10.07
CA GLY A 96 -13.39 2.34 9.48
C GLY A 96 -13.21 2.91 8.08
N GLY A 97 -14.27 3.44 7.44
CA GLY A 97 -14.19 4.10 6.14
C GLY A 97 -13.94 3.19 4.94
N ALA A 98 -14.23 1.89 5.05
CA ALA A 98 -13.97 0.92 3.98
C ALA A 98 -14.71 1.26 2.66
N THR A 99 -15.97 1.70 2.75
CA THR A 99 -16.76 2.11 1.59
C THR A 99 -16.14 3.32 0.89
N GLY A 100 -15.73 4.34 1.66
CA GLY A 100 -15.05 5.52 1.11
C GLY A 100 -13.71 5.18 0.47
N ALA A 101 -12.92 4.31 1.10
CA ALA A 101 -11.67 3.81 0.53
C ALA A 101 -11.90 3.08 -0.81
N ARG A 102 -12.92 2.23 -0.89
CA ARG A 102 -13.32 1.54 -2.12
C ARG A 102 -13.74 2.51 -3.22
N GLN A 103 -14.56 3.50 -2.88
CA GLN A 103 -14.97 4.54 -3.84
C GLN A 103 -13.77 5.32 -4.37
N ALA A 104 -12.84 5.71 -3.49
CA ALA A 104 -11.63 6.43 -3.88
C ALA A 104 -10.73 5.59 -4.80
N ALA A 105 -10.57 4.29 -4.53
CA ALA A 105 -9.80 3.38 -5.37
C ALA A 105 -10.40 3.25 -6.78
N LEU A 106 -11.70 3.02 -6.88
CA LEU A 106 -12.42 2.95 -8.17
C LEU A 106 -12.34 4.28 -8.94
N TRP A 107 -12.53 5.40 -8.25
CA TRP A 107 -12.38 6.73 -8.84
C TRP A 107 -10.96 7.03 -9.31
N ALA A 108 -9.96 6.46 -8.67
CA ALA A 108 -8.56 6.57 -9.10
C ALA A 108 -8.24 5.74 -10.34
N GLY A 109 -9.14 4.86 -10.77
CA GLY A 109 -8.94 3.97 -11.93
C GLY A 109 -8.39 2.60 -11.57
N ILE A 110 -8.33 2.25 -10.29
CA ILE A 110 -7.98 0.90 -9.83
C ILE A 110 -9.16 -0.03 -10.19
N PRO A 111 -8.91 -1.21 -10.77
CA PRO A 111 -9.97 -2.08 -11.25
C PRO A 111 -10.83 -2.64 -10.11
N ASN A 112 -12.04 -3.04 -10.44
CA ASN A 112 -12.95 -3.67 -9.48
C ASN A 112 -12.50 -5.05 -9.01
N THR A 113 -11.54 -5.66 -9.70
CA THR A 113 -10.91 -6.93 -9.33
C THR A 113 -9.93 -6.78 -8.16
N ALA A 114 -9.35 -5.58 -7.97
CA ALA A 114 -8.49 -5.31 -6.82
C ALA A 114 -9.31 -5.33 -5.52
N ALA A 115 -8.82 -5.99 -4.50
CA ALA A 115 -9.41 -5.92 -3.16
C ALA A 115 -9.14 -4.54 -2.53
N VAL A 116 -9.96 -4.15 -1.56
CA VAL A 116 -9.72 -2.93 -0.76
C VAL A 116 -10.13 -3.19 0.66
N ASN A 117 -9.24 -2.92 1.60
CA ASN A 117 -9.56 -2.96 3.02
C ASN A 117 -9.15 -1.66 3.72
N THR A 118 -9.57 -1.51 4.96
CA THR A 118 -9.10 -0.44 5.85
C THR A 118 -8.59 -1.05 7.14
N VAL A 119 -7.53 -0.46 7.68
CA VAL A 119 -6.94 -0.88 8.95
C VAL A 119 -6.86 0.30 9.90
N ASN A 120 -7.25 0.07 11.15
CA ASN A 120 -7.12 1.04 12.22
C ASN A 120 -6.15 0.52 13.28
N ARG A 121 -5.03 1.17 13.39
CA ARG A 121 -4.01 0.97 14.42
C ARG A 121 -3.60 2.30 15.03
N GLN A 122 -4.59 3.15 15.25
CA GLN A 122 -4.41 4.53 15.71
C GLN A 122 -3.41 5.29 14.84
N CYS A 123 -2.46 6.02 15.41
CA CYS A 123 -1.46 6.81 14.68
C CYS A 123 -0.56 5.97 13.75
N SER A 124 -0.49 4.66 13.96
CA SER A 124 0.32 3.73 13.15
C SER A 124 -0.46 3.06 12.01
N SER A 125 -1.70 3.49 11.71
CA SER A 125 -2.54 2.86 10.69
C SER A 125 -1.88 2.86 9.30
N GLY A 126 -1.21 3.95 8.91
CA GLY A 126 -0.51 4.03 7.64
C GLY A 126 0.68 3.07 7.54
N LEU A 127 1.44 2.88 8.62
CA LEU A 127 2.50 1.86 8.63
C LEU A 127 1.90 0.45 8.62
N ALA A 128 0.80 0.24 9.34
CA ALA A 128 0.12 -1.06 9.36
C ALA A 128 -0.41 -1.45 7.98
N SER A 129 -0.95 -0.51 7.19
CA SER A 129 -1.41 -0.79 5.83
C SER A 129 -0.25 -1.21 4.90
N VAL A 130 0.87 -0.49 4.93
CA VAL A 130 2.07 -0.87 4.15
C VAL A 130 2.60 -2.24 4.58
N THR A 131 2.65 -2.51 5.90
CA THR A 131 3.10 -3.81 6.42
C THR A 131 2.16 -4.95 6.01
N GLN A 132 0.85 -4.71 5.98
CA GLN A 132 -0.12 -5.70 5.53
C GLN A 132 0.15 -6.10 4.07
N ILE A 133 0.24 -5.14 3.17
CA ILE A 133 0.56 -5.39 1.75
C ILE A 133 1.90 -6.11 1.60
N ALA A 134 2.92 -5.69 2.34
CA ALA A 134 4.22 -6.38 2.31
C ALA A 134 4.10 -7.86 2.74
N ASN A 135 3.33 -8.16 3.78
CA ASN A 135 3.10 -9.52 4.24
C ASN A 135 2.32 -10.36 3.21
N GLU A 136 1.33 -9.80 2.54
CA GLU A 136 0.57 -10.46 1.47
C GLU A 136 1.49 -10.84 0.30
N ILE A 137 2.42 -9.95 -0.05
CA ILE A 137 3.44 -10.22 -1.08
C ILE A 137 4.42 -11.30 -0.62
N ILE A 138 4.93 -11.23 0.61
CA ILE A 138 5.85 -12.23 1.18
C ILE A 138 5.21 -13.62 1.18
N THR A 139 3.94 -13.72 1.53
CA THR A 139 3.19 -14.98 1.58
C THR A 139 2.70 -15.47 0.21
N GLY A 140 2.91 -14.69 -0.85
CA GLY A 140 2.52 -15.05 -2.22
C GLY A 140 1.03 -14.93 -2.51
N GLN A 141 0.30 -14.13 -1.75
CA GLN A 141 -1.12 -13.86 -2.00
C GLN A 141 -1.30 -12.88 -3.16
N ILE A 142 -0.43 -11.88 -3.26
CA ILE A 142 -0.40 -10.87 -4.31
C ILE A 142 1.04 -10.60 -4.74
N ASP A 143 1.23 -10.02 -5.92
CA ASP A 143 2.53 -9.57 -6.41
C ASP A 143 2.70 -8.05 -6.30
N LEU A 144 1.59 -7.30 -6.31
CA LEU A 144 1.60 -5.84 -6.31
C LEU A 144 0.40 -5.26 -5.56
N GLY A 145 0.67 -4.39 -4.59
CA GLY A 145 -0.36 -3.72 -3.82
C GLY A 145 -0.01 -2.30 -3.40
N ILE A 146 -0.99 -1.61 -2.81
CA ILE A 146 -0.86 -0.24 -2.30
C ILE A 146 -1.19 -0.21 -0.81
N GLY A 147 -0.29 0.36 -0.02
CA GLY A 147 -0.51 0.53 1.41
C GLY A 147 -0.37 2.00 1.85
#